data_f3e71c1e72a0f936ca0a15816aef3d9c
#
_entry.id   f3e71c1e72a0f936ca0a15816aef3d9c
#
_cell.length_a   1.000
_cell.length_b   1.000
_cell.length_c   1.000
_cell.angle_alpha   90.00
_cell.angle_beta   90.00
_cell.angle_gamma   90.00
#
_symmetry.space_group_name_H-M   'P 1'
#
loop_
_entity.id
_entity.type
_entity.pdbx_description
1 polymer ?
#
loop_
_entity_poly.entity_id
_entity_poly.type
_entity_poly.pdbx_seq_one_letter_code
_entity_poly.pdbx_strand_id
1 'polypeptide(L)'
;YPMVRHARSLIKSGDLGSIRVIQAEYSQDWLTNKVEYSGLKQAVWRTDPKRSGAGGCVTDIGTHVFNLIKFITELELDELSADIHTFVKGRKLDDNTQVMLRFKNGAKGSIWSSQVAVGNENNLKIRVYGENAGLEWKQEDPNYLYYTKFGKPTKKITRGSNSANKEANNVTRIPPGHPEGYLESFANIYTDVSKTLNANIRSKKYKDLNISYPTIYDGVEGMKFIDTVIESSKKNSKWIKFKNELKKNFNRL
;
A
#
# COMPACT_ATOMS: atom_id res chain seq x y z
N TYR A 1 3.58 -0.51 10.11
CA TYR A 1 2.57 -0.75 11.15
C TYR A 1 2.60 -2.21 11.61
N PRO A 2 2.52 -2.50 12.93
CA PRO A 2 2.52 -3.88 13.44
C PRO A 2 1.40 -4.75 12.86
N MET A 3 0.17 -4.23 12.74
CA MET A 3 -0.96 -5.01 12.21
C MET A 3 -0.85 -5.29 10.71
N VAL A 4 -0.14 -4.46 9.94
CA VAL A 4 0.20 -4.73 8.53
C VAL A 4 1.17 -5.92 8.43
N ARG A 5 2.15 -6.02 9.33
CA ARG A 5 3.06 -7.18 9.41
C ARG A 5 2.32 -8.44 9.87
N HIS A 6 1.35 -8.29 10.78
CA HIS A 6 0.47 -9.40 11.17
C HIS A 6 -0.35 -9.93 9.98
N ALA A 7 -0.97 -9.03 9.21
CA ALA A 7 -1.74 -9.39 8.02
C ALA A 7 -0.88 -10.14 6.99
N ARG A 8 0.34 -9.65 6.71
CA ARG A 8 1.30 -10.32 5.84
C ARG A 8 1.63 -11.73 6.34
N SER A 9 1.89 -11.89 7.62
CA SER A 9 2.22 -13.18 8.21
C SER A 9 1.07 -14.18 8.09
N LEU A 10 -0.20 -13.76 8.29
CA LEU A 10 -1.38 -14.61 8.09
C LEU A 10 -1.54 -15.10 6.65
N ILE A 11 -1.21 -14.26 5.68
CA ILE A 11 -1.24 -14.66 4.27
C ILE A 11 -0.09 -15.64 3.97
N LYS A 12 1.11 -15.33 4.44
CA LYS A 12 2.30 -16.16 4.23
C LYS A 12 2.20 -17.53 4.87
N SER A 13 1.53 -17.66 6.01
CA SER A 13 1.26 -18.94 6.67
C SER A 13 0.15 -19.77 5.99
N GLY A 14 -0.56 -19.20 5.00
CA GLY A 14 -1.65 -19.88 4.31
C GLY A 14 -3.00 -19.83 5.04
N ASP A 15 -3.12 -19.06 6.13
CA ASP A 15 -4.36 -18.97 6.93
C ASP A 15 -5.59 -18.54 6.11
N LEU A 16 -5.38 -17.71 5.06
CA LEU A 16 -6.46 -17.27 4.20
C LEU A 16 -6.80 -18.28 3.08
N GLY A 17 -5.96 -19.29 2.84
CA GLY A 17 -6.03 -20.10 1.63
C GLY A 17 -5.62 -19.31 0.39
N SER A 18 -6.00 -19.76 -0.81
CA SER A 18 -5.73 -19.03 -2.05
C SER A 18 -6.45 -17.68 -2.05
N ILE A 19 -5.71 -16.61 -2.25
CA ILE A 19 -6.30 -15.25 -2.31
C ILE A 19 -7.14 -15.13 -3.58
N ARG A 20 -8.35 -14.62 -3.43
CA ARG A 20 -9.34 -14.42 -4.51
C ARG A 20 -9.55 -12.96 -4.85
N VAL A 21 -9.77 -12.12 -3.83
CA VAL A 21 -10.14 -10.71 -4.03
C VAL A 21 -9.37 -9.80 -3.08
N ILE A 22 -8.89 -8.67 -3.63
CA ILE A 22 -8.25 -7.59 -2.87
C ILE A 22 -8.98 -6.30 -3.19
N GLN A 23 -9.35 -5.56 -2.15
CA GLN A 23 -9.89 -4.21 -2.27
C GLN A 23 -9.07 -3.28 -1.39
N ALA A 24 -8.51 -2.23 -1.97
CA ALA A 24 -7.74 -1.26 -1.24
C ALA A 24 -8.05 0.16 -1.71
N GLU A 25 -7.99 1.09 -0.79
CA GLU A 25 -8.34 2.48 -1.04
C GLU A 25 -7.45 3.44 -0.23
N TYR A 26 -7.24 4.62 -0.78
CA TYR A 26 -6.68 5.75 -0.06
C TYR A 26 -7.45 7.00 -0.43
N SER A 27 -8.34 7.41 0.44
CA SER A 27 -9.22 8.56 0.23
C SER A 27 -8.90 9.68 1.19
N GLN A 28 -8.87 10.90 0.66
CA GLN A 28 -8.64 12.17 1.33
C GLN A 28 -9.55 13.23 0.74
N ASP A 29 -9.77 14.35 1.43
CA ASP A 29 -10.59 15.46 0.93
C ASP A 29 -9.88 16.81 0.82
N TRP A 30 -8.62 16.89 1.18
CA TRP A 30 -7.87 18.13 1.30
C TRP A 30 -7.68 18.92 0.00
N LEU A 31 -7.86 18.28 -1.17
CA LEU A 31 -7.82 18.90 -2.49
C LEU A 31 -9.21 19.11 -3.11
N THR A 32 -10.30 18.97 -2.34
CA THR A 32 -11.68 19.19 -2.83
C THR A 32 -11.85 20.58 -3.43
N ASN A 33 -11.26 21.59 -2.82
CA ASN A 33 -11.22 22.94 -3.35
C ASN A 33 -9.90 23.22 -4.09
N LYS A 34 -9.88 24.29 -4.89
CA LYS A 34 -8.70 24.71 -5.67
C LYS A 34 -7.65 25.41 -4.77
N VAL A 35 -7.13 24.69 -3.80
CA VAL A 35 -6.23 25.21 -2.75
C VAL A 35 -4.79 25.45 -3.24
N GLU A 36 -4.43 25.01 -4.46
CA GLU A 36 -3.16 25.30 -5.09
C GLU A 36 -2.88 26.79 -5.33
N TYR A 37 -3.91 27.61 -5.29
CA TYR A 37 -3.80 29.09 -5.39
C TYR A 37 -3.88 29.80 -4.04
N SER A 38 -4.07 29.09 -2.94
CA SER A 38 -4.15 29.68 -1.59
C SER A 38 -2.79 29.85 -0.92
N GLY A 39 -1.69 29.57 -1.61
CA GLY A 39 -0.34 29.60 -1.03
C GLY A 39 0.05 28.35 -0.23
N LEU A 40 -0.82 27.33 -0.16
CA LEU A 40 -0.53 26.06 0.48
C LEU A 40 0.59 25.31 -0.29
N LYS A 41 1.82 25.39 0.22
CA LYS A 41 3.01 24.85 -0.45
C LYS A 41 2.85 23.41 -0.95
N GLN A 42 2.19 22.56 -0.16
CA GLN A 42 1.95 21.15 -0.49
C GLN A 42 1.06 21.01 -1.73
N ALA A 43 0.01 21.81 -1.87
CA ALA A 43 -0.85 21.81 -3.04
C ALA A 43 -0.14 22.35 -4.28
N VAL A 44 0.60 23.45 -4.15
CA VAL A 44 1.27 24.14 -5.26
C VAL A 44 2.18 23.21 -6.08
N TRP A 45 2.99 22.38 -5.41
CA TRP A 45 3.90 21.50 -6.16
C TRP A 45 3.25 20.18 -6.60
N ARG A 46 2.30 19.64 -5.80
CA ARG A 46 1.64 18.36 -6.14
C ARG A 46 0.68 18.47 -7.32
N THR A 47 0.13 19.64 -7.58
CA THR A 47 -0.79 19.87 -8.69
C THR A 47 -0.10 20.45 -9.94
N ASP A 48 1.22 20.68 -9.88
CA ASP A 48 2.01 21.16 -11.01
C ASP A 48 2.71 19.99 -11.73
N PRO A 49 2.31 19.66 -12.99
CA PRO A 49 2.91 18.56 -13.74
C PRO A 49 4.42 18.72 -14.01
N LYS A 50 4.96 19.94 -13.97
CA LYS A 50 6.40 20.18 -14.10
C LYS A 50 7.19 19.74 -12.86
N ARG A 51 6.55 19.64 -11.72
CA ARG A 51 7.16 19.31 -10.43
C ARG A 51 6.78 17.94 -9.92
N SER A 52 5.52 17.53 -10.13
CA SER A 52 4.96 16.26 -9.67
C SER A 52 4.97 15.14 -10.72
N GLY A 53 5.26 15.47 -11.98
CA GLY A 53 5.24 14.49 -13.07
C GLY A 53 3.85 14.32 -13.68
N ALA A 54 3.59 13.16 -14.27
CA ALA A 54 2.40 12.92 -15.10
C ALA A 54 1.13 12.53 -14.33
N GLY A 55 1.23 12.26 -13.03
CA GLY A 55 0.09 11.90 -12.16
C GLY A 55 0.01 12.80 -10.93
N GLY A 56 -1.21 13.04 -10.46
CA GLY A 56 -1.52 13.75 -9.23
C GLY A 56 -1.83 12.76 -8.10
N CYS A 57 -3.11 12.47 -7.89
CA CYS A 57 -3.59 11.53 -6.88
C CYS A 57 -2.95 10.13 -7.01
N VAL A 58 -2.84 9.60 -8.22
CA VAL A 58 -2.23 8.27 -8.45
C VAL A 58 -0.78 8.25 -7.99
N THR A 59 -0.03 9.32 -8.22
CA THR A 59 1.38 9.42 -7.83
C THR A 59 1.55 9.65 -6.34
N ASP A 60 0.75 10.55 -5.75
CA ASP A 60 0.88 10.94 -4.35
C ASP A 60 0.42 9.82 -3.41
N ILE A 61 -0.77 9.27 -3.61
CA ILE A 61 -1.38 8.30 -2.69
C ILE A 61 -1.68 6.93 -3.32
N GLY A 62 -1.90 6.83 -4.63
CA GLY A 62 -2.15 5.55 -5.31
C GLY A 62 -0.99 4.57 -5.18
N THR A 63 0.25 5.05 -5.20
CA THR A 63 1.46 4.24 -4.99
C THR A 63 1.51 3.60 -3.61
N HIS A 64 1.03 4.29 -2.57
CA HIS A 64 0.97 3.73 -1.22
C HIS A 64 0.01 2.56 -1.15
N VAL A 65 -1.15 2.67 -1.81
CA VAL A 65 -2.12 1.56 -1.89
C VAL A 65 -1.51 0.36 -2.60
N PHE A 66 -0.87 0.58 -3.74
CA PHE A 66 -0.21 -0.48 -4.50
C PHE A 66 0.90 -1.16 -3.69
N ASN A 67 1.75 -0.38 -3.03
CA ASN A 67 2.81 -0.90 -2.16
C ASN A 67 2.24 -1.70 -0.99
N LEU A 68 1.14 -1.24 -0.36
CA LEU A 68 0.48 -1.96 0.73
C LEU A 68 -0.04 -3.34 0.27
N ILE A 69 -0.69 -3.40 -0.91
CA ILE A 69 -1.14 -4.66 -1.51
C ILE A 69 0.05 -5.61 -1.71
N LYS A 70 1.11 -5.11 -2.34
CA LYS A 70 2.33 -5.89 -2.63
C LYS A 70 2.98 -6.40 -1.35
N PHE A 71 3.13 -5.54 -0.36
CA PHE A 71 3.74 -5.89 0.92
C PHE A 71 2.98 -6.97 1.67
N ILE A 72 1.65 -6.87 1.72
CA ILE A 72 0.81 -7.80 2.47
C ILE A 72 0.65 -9.13 1.74
N THR A 73 0.43 -9.11 0.42
CA THR A 73 0.03 -10.31 -0.34
C THR A 73 1.17 -11.00 -1.06
N GLU A 74 2.25 -10.30 -1.35
CA GLU A 74 3.37 -10.74 -2.20
C GLU A 74 2.94 -11.19 -3.62
N LEU A 75 1.69 -10.91 -4.02
CA LEU A 75 1.17 -11.31 -5.32
C LEU A 75 1.82 -10.52 -6.45
N GLU A 76 2.04 -11.19 -7.58
CA GLU A 76 2.56 -10.58 -8.79
C GLU A 76 1.42 -10.05 -9.66
N LEU A 77 1.44 -8.73 -9.93
CA LEU A 77 0.52 -8.10 -10.86
C LEU A 77 0.78 -8.60 -12.28
N ASP A 78 -0.27 -9.00 -13.00
CA ASP A 78 -0.21 -9.41 -14.40
C ASP A 78 -0.62 -8.30 -15.35
N GLU A 79 -1.78 -7.69 -15.10
CA GLU A 79 -2.30 -6.57 -15.90
C GLU A 79 -3.22 -5.70 -15.06
N LEU A 80 -3.41 -4.45 -15.50
CA LEU A 80 -4.34 -3.51 -14.90
C LEU A 80 -5.14 -2.76 -15.96
N SER A 81 -6.32 -2.26 -15.53
CA SER A 81 -7.15 -1.31 -16.26
C SER A 81 -7.45 -0.15 -15.32
N ALA A 82 -7.33 1.09 -15.80
CA ALA A 82 -7.45 2.27 -14.95
C ALA A 82 -8.23 3.40 -15.62
N ASP A 83 -8.97 4.12 -14.77
CA ASP A 83 -9.60 5.40 -15.10
C ASP A 83 -9.11 6.46 -14.11
N ILE A 84 -8.42 7.48 -14.62
CA ILE A 84 -7.99 8.64 -13.83
C ILE A 84 -8.79 9.87 -14.26
N HIS A 85 -9.21 10.67 -13.29
CA HIS A 85 -10.07 11.80 -13.54
C HIS A 85 -9.65 13.04 -12.74
N THR A 86 -9.97 14.22 -13.26
CA THR A 86 -9.77 15.51 -12.61
C THR A 86 -11.11 16.19 -12.45
N PHE A 87 -11.67 16.17 -11.22
CA PHE A 87 -12.97 16.79 -10.92
C PHE A 87 -12.85 18.28 -10.69
N VAL A 88 -11.76 18.77 -10.10
CA VAL A 88 -11.60 20.19 -9.78
C VAL A 88 -11.27 20.97 -11.04
N LYS A 89 -12.21 21.82 -11.47
CA LYS A 89 -12.11 22.59 -12.72
C LYS A 89 -10.79 23.38 -12.84
N GLY A 90 -10.06 23.12 -13.92
CA GLY A 90 -8.78 23.77 -14.25
C GLY A 90 -7.56 23.25 -13.49
N ARG A 91 -7.70 22.20 -12.67
CA ARG A 91 -6.57 21.40 -12.20
C ARG A 91 -5.97 20.63 -13.37
N LYS A 92 -4.65 20.42 -13.36
CA LYS A 92 -3.93 19.80 -14.49
C LYS A 92 -3.67 18.31 -14.30
N LEU A 93 -3.60 17.86 -13.07
CA LEU A 93 -3.36 16.47 -12.70
C LEU A 93 -4.61 15.85 -12.11
N ASP A 94 -4.65 14.52 -12.09
CA ASP A 94 -5.75 13.76 -11.52
C ASP A 94 -5.92 14.02 -10.02
N ASP A 95 -7.16 14.03 -9.58
CA ASP A 95 -7.55 14.09 -8.16
C ASP A 95 -8.39 12.88 -7.73
N ASN A 96 -8.66 11.98 -8.69
CA ASN A 96 -9.33 10.70 -8.45
C ASN A 96 -8.82 9.62 -9.42
N THR A 97 -8.64 8.41 -8.91
CA THR A 97 -8.11 7.27 -9.68
C THR A 97 -8.82 6.00 -9.28
N GLN A 98 -9.29 5.24 -10.25
CA GLN A 98 -9.80 3.89 -10.07
C GLN A 98 -8.98 2.91 -10.90
N VAL A 99 -8.56 1.78 -10.29
CA VAL A 99 -7.75 0.77 -10.96
C VAL A 99 -8.31 -0.62 -10.68
N MET A 100 -8.52 -1.40 -11.71
CA MET A 100 -8.79 -2.83 -11.64
C MET A 100 -7.50 -3.62 -11.85
N LEU A 101 -7.28 -4.65 -11.05
CA LEU A 101 -6.06 -5.45 -11.03
C LEU A 101 -6.35 -6.92 -11.34
N ARG A 102 -5.46 -7.55 -12.10
CA ARG A 102 -5.40 -9.00 -12.29
C ARG A 102 -4.03 -9.50 -11.90
N PHE A 103 -3.99 -10.48 -11.01
CA PHE A 103 -2.75 -11.07 -10.53
C PHE A 103 -2.47 -12.39 -11.23
N LYS A 104 -1.19 -12.79 -11.32
CA LYS A 104 -0.77 -14.01 -12.03
C LYS A 104 -1.37 -15.30 -11.44
N ASN A 105 -1.67 -15.31 -10.15
CA ASN A 105 -2.32 -16.45 -9.49
C ASN A 105 -3.84 -16.53 -9.74
N GLY A 106 -4.40 -15.62 -10.57
CA GLY A 106 -5.82 -15.54 -10.87
C GLY A 106 -6.65 -14.62 -9.95
N ALA A 107 -6.09 -14.16 -8.84
CA ALA A 107 -6.76 -13.18 -7.97
C ALA A 107 -7.11 -11.89 -8.72
N LYS A 108 -8.16 -11.22 -8.26
CA LYS A 108 -8.61 -9.92 -8.78
C LYS A 108 -8.49 -8.88 -7.68
N GLY A 109 -8.30 -7.62 -8.07
CA GLY A 109 -8.27 -6.53 -7.12
C GLY A 109 -8.80 -5.22 -7.66
N SER A 110 -9.02 -4.29 -6.75
CA SER A 110 -9.34 -2.90 -7.08
C SER A 110 -8.59 -1.95 -6.17
N ILE A 111 -8.17 -0.82 -6.73
CA ILE A 111 -7.64 0.34 -6.01
C ILE A 111 -8.53 1.52 -6.30
N TRP A 112 -8.90 2.24 -5.24
CA TRP A 112 -9.46 3.58 -5.33
C TRP A 112 -8.58 4.55 -4.57
N SER A 113 -8.18 5.64 -5.24
CA SER A 113 -7.45 6.75 -4.62
C SER A 113 -8.13 8.05 -4.99
N SER A 114 -8.39 8.90 -4.02
CA SER A 114 -9.05 10.18 -4.23
C SER A 114 -8.53 11.23 -3.26
N GLN A 115 -8.37 12.47 -3.73
CA GLN A 115 -8.04 13.62 -2.89
C GLN A 115 -9.18 14.63 -2.84
N VAL A 116 -10.36 14.21 -3.32
CA VAL A 116 -11.61 15.01 -3.35
C VAL A 116 -12.79 14.24 -2.72
N ALA A 117 -12.49 13.23 -1.93
CA ALA A 117 -13.47 12.37 -1.26
C ALA A 117 -13.88 12.98 0.09
N VAL A 118 -14.81 13.95 0.07
CA VAL A 118 -15.24 14.71 1.24
C VAL A 118 -15.61 13.82 2.42
N GLY A 119 -15.07 14.16 3.60
CA GLY A 119 -15.26 13.41 4.84
C GLY A 119 -14.20 12.33 5.12
N ASN A 120 -13.16 12.26 4.29
CA ASN A 120 -12.02 11.37 4.52
C ASN A 120 -10.76 12.20 4.77
N GLU A 121 -10.13 12.03 5.92
CA GLU A 121 -8.91 12.76 6.27
C GLU A 121 -7.67 12.08 5.69
N ASN A 122 -7.48 10.78 5.99
CA ASN A 122 -6.29 10.02 5.57
C ASN A 122 -6.58 8.50 5.53
N ASN A 123 -7.67 8.11 4.90
CA ASN A 123 -8.26 6.78 4.96
C ASN A 123 -7.56 5.79 4.00
N LEU A 124 -6.35 5.33 4.38
CA LEU A 124 -5.72 4.17 3.75
C LEU A 124 -6.28 2.88 4.35
N LYS A 125 -6.89 2.05 3.52
CA LYS A 125 -7.57 0.83 3.94
C LYS A 125 -7.31 -0.32 2.98
N ILE A 126 -7.24 -1.55 3.50
CA ILE A 126 -7.14 -2.76 2.70
C ILE A 126 -8.03 -3.87 3.24
N ARG A 127 -8.65 -4.61 2.31
CA ARG A 127 -9.40 -5.86 2.56
C ARG A 127 -8.85 -6.94 1.64
N VAL A 128 -8.56 -8.11 2.21
CA VAL A 128 -8.08 -9.28 1.46
C VAL A 128 -8.96 -10.48 1.79
N TYR A 129 -9.45 -11.13 0.75
CA TYR A 129 -10.35 -12.27 0.85
C TYR A 129 -9.73 -13.49 0.16
N GLY A 130 -9.53 -14.55 0.92
CA GLY A 130 -9.09 -15.85 0.44
C GLY A 130 -10.22 -16.89 0.48
N GLU A 131 -9.86 -18.15 0.26
CA GLU A 131 -10.80 -19.28 0.32
C GLU A 131 -11.29 -19.55 1.73
N ASN A 132 -10.40 -19.43 2.72
CA ASN A 132 -10.65 -19.86 4.09
C ASN A 132 -10.96 -18.71 5.04
N ALA A 133 -10.48 -17.50 4.72
CA ALA A 133 -10.62 -16.35 5.60
C ALA A 133 -10.50 -15.02 4.85
N GLY A 134 -10.93 -13.95 5.50
CA GLY A 134 -10.74 -12.57 5.09
C GLY A 134 -10.12 -11.72 6.20
N LEU A 135 -9.48 -10.63 5.81
CA LEU A 135 -8.94 -9.64 6.74
C LEU A 135 -9.22 -8.21 6.26
N GLU A 136 -9.26 -7.28 7.22
CA GLU A 136 -9.37 -5.83 6.99
C GLU A 136 -8.47 -5.07 7.94
N TRP A 137 -7.78 -4.05 7.42
CA TRP A 137 -6.98 -3.10 8.18
C TRP A 137 -7.20 -1.67 7.68
N LYS A 138 -7.14 -0.69 8.60
CA LYS A 138 -7.27 0.75 8.34
C LYS A 138 -6.14 1.53 9.00
N GLN A 139 -5.57 2.50 8.30
CA GLN A 139 -4.50 3.34 8.83
C GLN A 139 -4.97 4.30 9.94
N GLU A 140 -6.18 4.83 9.85
CA GLU A 140 -6.74 5.74 10.86
C GLU A 140 -7.06 5.03 12.20
N ASP A 141 -7.13 3.70 12.18
CA ASP A 141 -7.25 2.85 13.38
C ASP A 141 -6.23 1.69 13.33
N PRO A 142 -4.90 2.02 13.35
CA PRO A 142 -3.85 1.10 12.91
C PRO A 142 -3.56 -0.02 13.91
N ASN A 143 -4.08 0.09 15.13
CA ASN A 143 -3.80 -0.85 16.22
C ASN A 143 -4.63 -2.13 16.17
N TYR A 144 -5.54 -2.24 15.20
CA TYR A 144 -6.46 -3.36 15.05
C TYR A 144 -6.38 -3.99 13.67
N LEU A 145 -6.53 -5.32 13.64
CA LEU A 145 -6.76 -6.10 12.43
C LEU A 145 -8.04 -6.91 12.64
N TYR A 146 -8.97 -6.80 11.70
CA TYR A 146 -10.17 -7.62 11.68
C TYR A 146 -9.91 -8.86 10.83
N TYR A 147 -10.11 -10.03 11.40
CA TYR A 147 -9.86 -11.32 10.77
C TYR A 147 -11.07 -12.24 10.96
N THR A 148 -11.55 -12.82 9.85
CA THR A 148 -12.73 -13.69 9.86
C THR A 148 -12.43 -14.99 9.14
N LYS A 149 -12.47 -16.12 9.82
CA LYS A 149 -12.52 -17.44 9.16
C LYS A 149 -13.93 -17.68 8.61
N PHE A 150 -14.01 -18.33 7.46
CA PHE A 150 -15.29 -18.68 6.88
C PHE A 150 -16.18 -19.44 7.88
N GLY A 151 -17.43 -19.01 8.03
CA GLY A 151 -18.40 -19.57 8.97
C GLY A 151 -18.11 -19.27 10.46
N LYS A 152 -17.20 -18.35 10.78
CA LYS A 152 -16.90 -17.98 12.18
C LYS A 152 -17.09 -16.46 12.39
N PRO A 153 -17.33 -16.03 13.64
CA PRO A 153 -17.38 -14.60 13.98
C PRO A 153 -16.05 -13.89 13.66
N THR A 154 -16.15 -12.62 13.32
CA THR A 154 -14.99 -11.75 13.12
C THR A 154 -14.22 -11.56 14.44
N LYS A 155 -12.92 -11.78 14.39
CA LYS A 155 -11.99 -11.49 15.47
C LYS A 155 -11.36 -10.12 15.26
N LYS A 156 -11.39 -9.28 16.29
CA LYS A 156 -10.59 -8.05 16.38
C LYS A 156 -9.26 -8.38 17.05
N ILE A 157 -8.19 -8.41 16.29
CA ILE A 157 -6.82 -8.66 16.77
C ILE A 157 -6.21 -7.31 17.14
N THR A 158 -5.73 -7.18 18.37
CA THR A 158 -5.15 -5.94 18.89
C THR A 158 -3.63 -6.01 18.86
N ARG A 159 -2.99 -4.93 18.44
CA ARG A 159 -1.55 -4.76 18.53
C ARG A 159 -1.03 -5.04 19.95
N GLY A 160 0.07 -5.79 20.04
CA GLY A 160 0.70 -6.12 21.32
C GLY A 160 -0.06 -7.12 22.21
N SER A 161 -1.21 -7.63 21.76
CA SER A 161 -1.95 -8.68 22.49
C SER A 161 -1.33 -10.07 22.25
N ASN A 162 -1.72 -11.05 23.06
CA ASN A 162 -1.32 -12.45 22.90
C ASN A 162 -1.81 -13.07 21.58
N SER A 163 -2.80 -12.46 20.92
CA SER A 163 -3.29 -12.89 19.61
C SER A 163 -2.49 -12.29 18.45
N ALA A 164 -1.63 -11.31 18.71
CA ALA A 164 -0.72 -10.76 17.71
C ALA A 164 0.48 -11.70 17.52
N ASN A 165 0.89 -11.91 16.27
CA ASN A 165 2.02 -12.81 15.97
C ASN A 165 3.39 -12.16 16.27
N LYS A 166 4.44 -12.98 16.18
CA LYS A 166 5.82 -12.55 16.46
C LYS A 166 6.26 -11.38 15.58
N GLU A 167 5.88 -11.35 14.30
CA GLU A 167 6.29 -10.28 13.37
C GLU A 167 5.70 -8.92 13.77
N ALA A 168 4.45 -8.89 14.20
CA ALA A 168 3.81 -7.69 14.75
C ALA A 168 4.43 -7.28 16.09
N ASN A 169 4.63 -8.26 16.99
CA ASN A 169 5.16 -7.98 18.33
C ASN A 169 6.61 -7.48 18.29
N ASN A 170 7.43 -7.93 17.33
CA ASN A 170 8.82 -7.46 17.16
C ASN A 170 8.93 -5.95 16.82
N VAL A 171 7.85 -5.33 16.37
CA VAL A 171 7.80 -3.89 16.02
C VAL A 171 6.77 -3.12 16.83
N THR A 172 6.18 -3.76 17.84
CA THR A 172 5.35 -3.14 18.86
C THR A 172 6.26 -2.56 19.95
N ARG A 173 6.02 -1.33 20.38
CA ARG A 173 6.89 -0.58 21.29
C ARG A 173 6.32 -0.42 22.71
N ILE A 174 5.00 -0.31 22.81
CA ILE A 174 4.30 -0.06 24.08
C ILE A 174 3.18 -1.09 24.27
N PRO A 175 2.72 -1.30 25.50
CA PRO A 175 1.69 -2.32 25.80
C PRO A 175 0.38 -2.13 25.03
N PRO A 176 -0.47 -3.18 24.94
CA PRO A 176 -1.81 -3.04 24.39
C PRO A 176 -2.62 -1.96 25.12
N GLY A 177 -3.54 -1.30 24.40
CA GLY A 177 -4.36 -0.23 24.95
C GLY A 177 -3.72 1.16 24.90
N HIS A 178 -2.40 1.25 24.70
CA HIS A 178 -1.71 2.51 24.41
C HIS A 178 -1.58 2.65 22.90
N PRO A 179 -2.04 3.75 22.27
CA PRO A 179 -2.02 3.87 20.81
C PRO A 179 -0.59 4.01 20.28
N GLU A 180 -0.27 3.23 19.24
CA GLU A 180 0.87 3.47 18.35
C GLU A 180 0.33 3.84 16.97
N GLY A 181 1.05 4.69 16.24
CA GLY A 181 0.57 5.21 14.98
C GLY A 181 1.66 5.51 13.97
N TYR A 182 1.54 6.66 13.34
CA TYR A 182 2.36 7.10 12.22
C TYR A 182 3.85 7.22 12.59
N LEU A 183 4.17 7.86 13.72
CA LEU A 183 5.56 8.10 14.14
C LEU A 183 6.29 6.79 14.45
N GLU A 184 5.66 5.88 15.18
CA GLU A 184 6.25 4.59 15.54
C GLU A 184 6.45 3.72 14.29
N SER A 185 5.53 3.81 13.32
CA SER A 185 5.63 3.06 12.06
C SER A 185 6.80 3.54 11.21
N PHE A 186 7.03 4.85 11.12
CA PHE A 186 8.25 5.41 10.50
C PHE A 186 9.50 5.02 11.26
N ALA A 187 9.50 5.11 12.58
CA ALA A 187 10.63 4.69 13.41
C ALA A 187 10.99 3.21 13.18
N ASN A 188 10.02 2.33 12.91
CA ASN A 188 10.28 0.93 12.56
C ASN A 188 11.03 0.77 11.23
N ILE A 189 10.71 1.60 10.21
CA ILE A 189 11.46 1.61 8.94
C ILE A 189 12.92 1.99 9.18
N TYR A 190 13.18 3.09 9.89
CA TYR A 190 14.55 3.51 10.23
C TYR A 190 15.29 2.49 11.08
N THR A 191 14.60 1.82 11.99
CA THR A 191 15.18 0.73 12.80
C THR A 191 15.63 -0.42 11.90
N ASP A 192 14.83 -0.83 10.94
CA ASP A 192 15.18 -1.93 10.02
C ASP A 192 16.32 -1.53 9.08
N VAL A 193 16.35 -0.29 8.58
CA VAL A 193 17.48 0.25 7.81
C VAL A 193 18.76 0.25 8.65
N SER A 194 18.71 0.72 9.90
CA SER A 194 19.85 0.71 10.81
C SER A 194 20.39 -0.69 11.08
N LYS A 195 19.50 -1.68 11.31
CA LYS A 195 19.90 -3.09 11.47
C LYS A 195 20.63 -3.61 10.23
N THR A 196 20.16 -3.26 9.04
CA THR A 196 20.79 -3.65 7.78
C THR A 196 22.19 -3.06 7.64
N LEU A 197 22.35 -1.76 7.90
CA LEU A 197 23.65 -1.09 7.84
C LEU A 197 24.64 -1.70 8.85
N ASN A 198 24.20 -1.91 10.09
CA ASN A 198 25.03 -2.54 11.12
C ASN A 198 25.43 -3.98 10.78
N ALA A 199 24.55 -4.75 10.13
CA ALA A 199 24.90 -6.10 9.69
C ALA A 199 25.97 -6.08 8.58
N ASN A 200 25.88 -5.13 7.63
CA ASN A 200 26.90 -4.93 6.60
C ASN A 200 28.26 -4.60 7.19
N ILE A 201 28.31 -3.63 8.09
CA ILE A 201 29.56 -3.22 8.76
C ILE A 201 30.19 -4.41 9.49
N ARG A 202 29.39 -5.31 10.05
CA ARG A 202 29.85 -6.50 10.80
C ARG A 202 29.98 -7.75 9.95
N SER A 203 29.87 -7.66 8.62
CA SER A 203 29.94 -8.80 7.69
C SER A 203 28.93 -9.93 8.00
N LYS A 204 27.80 -9.61 8.63
CA LYS A 204 26.73 -10.58 8.92
C LYS A 204 25.82 -10.75 7.71
N LYS A 205 25.34 -11.98 7.48
CA LYS A 205 24.43 -12.28 6.37
C LYS A 205 23.06 -11.64 6.61
N TYR A 206 22.52 -10.92 5.63
CA TYR A 206 21.19 -10.29 5.68
C TYR A 206 20.04 -11.25 5.95
N LYS A 207 20.17 -12.50 5.49
CA LYS A 207 19.11 -13.51 5.60
C LYS A 207 18.71 -13.82 7.04
N ASP A 208 19.57 -13.51 8.00
CA ASP A 208 19.32 -13.76 9.43
C ASP A 208 18.62 -12.60 10.12
N LEU A 209 18.39 -11.50 9.40
CA LEU A 209 17.69 -10.32 9.91
C LEU A 209 16.23 -10.37 9.47
N ASN A 210 15.33 -10.48 10.42
CA ASN A 210 13.88 -10.32 10.16
C ASN A 210 13.55 -8.83 9.96
N ILE A 211 13.99 -8.27 8.84
CA ILE A 211 13.83 -6.87 8.45
C ILE A 211 12.88 -6.75 7.26
N SER A 212 12.12 -5.66 7.21
CA SER A 212 11.15 -5.44 6.15
C SER A 212 10.93 -3.94 5.94
N TYR A 213 11.67 -3.37 4.99
CA TYR A 213 11.50 -1.99 4.53
C TYR A 213 11.51 -1.95 2.99
N PRO A 214 10.87 -0.93 2.36
CA PRO A 214 10.90 -0.77 0.91
C PRO A 214 12.32 -0.53 0.40
N THR A 215 12.63 -1.15 -0.72
CA THR A 215 13.92 -1.05 -1.40
C THR A 215 13.78 -0.24 -2.70
N ILE A 216 14.90 -0.02 -3.39
CA ILE A 216 14.89 0.60 -4.72
C ILE A 216 14.01 -0.17 -5.72
N TYR A 217 13.92 -1.50 -5.58
CA TYR A 217 13.07 -2.33 -6.43
C TYR A 217 11.59 -2.05 -6.24
N ASP A 218 11.15 -1.82 -5.01
CA ASP A 218 9.79 -1.42 -4.70
C ASP A 218 9.48 -0.03 -5.28
N GLY A 219 10.48 0.88 -5.23
CA GLY A 219 10.38 2.20 -5.84
C GLY A 219 10.20 2.14 -7.37
N VAL A 220 11.02 1.33 -8.05
CA VAL A 220 10.91 1.16 -9.52
C VAL A 220 9.58 0.49 -9.90
N GLU A 221 9.12 -0.51 -9.13
CA GLU A 221 7.82 -1.14 -9.37
C GLU A 221 6.66 -0.14 -9.16
N GLY A 222 6.77 0.74 -8.15
CA GLY A 222 5.82 1.83 -7.92
C GLY A 222 5.76 2.83 -9.06
N MET A 223 6.90 3.26 -9.60
CA MET A 223 6.96 4.13 -10.78
C MET A 223 6.33 3.45 -12.01
N LYS A 224 6.63 2.17 -12.23
CA LYS A 224 6.03 1.38 -13.31
C LYS A 224 4.51 1.26 -13.16
N PHE A 225 4.02 1.13 -11.92
CA PHE A 225 2.58 1.14 -11.66
C PHE A 225 1.94 2.46 -12.11
N ILE A 226 2.50 3.60 -11.72
CA ILE A 226 2.01 4.92 -12.14
C ILE A 226 1.95 5.03 -13.67
N ASP A 227 3.06 4.72 -14.36
CA ASP A 227 3.13 4.78 -15.82
C ASP A 227 2.08 3.91 -16.49
N THR A 228 1.87 2.69 -15.96
CA THR A 228 0.89 1.74 -16.51
C THR A 228 -0.55 2.20 -16.28
N VAL A 229 -0.84 2.80 -15.13
CA VAL A 229 -2.16 3.42 -14.83
C VAL A 229 -2.44 4.57 -15.80
N ILE A 230 -1.49 5.47 -15.97
CA ILE A 230 -1.62 6.61 -16.90
C ILE A 230 -1.80 6.12 -18.35
N GLU A 231 -1.02 5.12 -18.76
CA GLU A 231 -1.13 4.52 -20.09
C GLU A 231 -2.52 3.90 -20.32
N SER A 232 -3.03 3.14 -19.34
CA SER A 232 -4.36 2.52 -19.42
C SER A 232 -5.45 3.56 -19.57
N SER A 233 -5.47 4.58 -18.73
CA SER A 233 -6.47 5.64 -18.77
C SER A 233 -6.44 6.42 -20.09
N LYS A 234 -5.26 6.78 -20.60
CA LYS A 234 -5.10 7.42 -21.90
C LYS A 234 -5.60 6.56 -23.08
N LYS A 235 -5.66 5.25 -22.90
CA LYS A 235 -6.17 4.28 -23.87
C LYS A 235 -7.62 3.84 -23.57
N ASN A 236 -8.41 4.72 -22.97
CA ASN A 236 -9.81 4.47 -22.62
C ASN A 236 -9.98 3.22 -21.72
N SER A 237 -9.24 3.20 -20.63
CA SER A 237 -9.24 2.11 -19.63
C SER A 237 -8.91 0.72 -20.19
N LYS A 238 -8.08 0.67 -21.24
CA LYS A 238 -7.61 -0.60 -21.81
C LYS A 238 -6.78 -1.37 -20.79
N TRP A 239 -6.97 -2.70 -20.71
CA TRP A 239 -6.10 -3.59 -19.95
C TRP A 239 -4.67 -3.54 -20.50
N ILE A 240 -3.70 -3.22 -19.64
CA ILE A 240 -2.28 -3.12 -19.97
C ILE A 240 -1.50 -4.15 -19.16
N LYS A 241 -0.67 -4.93 -19.82
CA LYS A 241 0.22 -5.90 -19.16
C LYS A 241 1.25 -5.19 -18.30
N PHE A 242 1.38 -5.63 -17.06
CA PHE A 242 2.35 -5.12 -16.12
C PHE A 242 3.70 -5.85 -16.27
N LYS A 243 4.61 -5.27 -17.06
CA LYS A 243 5.93 -5.87 -17.31
C LYS A 243 6.92 -5.44 -16.22
N ASN A 244 7.25 -6.33 -15.32
CA ASN A 244 8.33 -6.11 -14.35
C ASN A 244 9.66 -6.65 -14.91
N GLU A 245 10.38 -5.79 -15.64
CA GLU A 245 11.64 -6.17 -16.32
C GLU A 245 12.81 -6.38 -15.37
N LEU A 246 12.73 -5.84 -14.14
CA LEU A 246 13.83 -5.93 -13.17
C LEU A 246 14.08 -7.35 -12.67
N LYS A 247 13.05 -8.18 -12.52
CA LYS A 247 13.23 -9.58 -12.12
C LYS A 247 14.05 -10.41 -13.11
N LYS A 248 14.10 -10.03 -14.40
CA LYS A 248 14.87 -10.76 -15.42
C LYS A 248 16.36 -10.45 -15.39
N ASN A 249 16.75 -9.24 -14.97
CA ASN A 249 18.13 -8.77 -15.08
C ASN A 249 18.97 -9.03 -13.81
N PHE A 250 18.36 -9.21 -12.65
CA PHE A 250 19.07 -9.36 -11.36
C PHE A 250 19.24 -10.80 -10.87
N ASN A 251 18.64 -11.80 -11.51
CA ASN A 251 19.03 -13.20 -11.31
C ASN A 251 20.38 -13.55 -11.99
N ARG A 252 21.10 -12.56 -12.54
CA ARG A 252 22.39 -12.71 -13.22
C ARG A 252 23.56 -12.06 -12.48
N LEU A 253 23.34 -11.52 -11.28
CA LEU A 253 24.36 -11.05 -10.36
C LEU A 253 24.27 -11.84 -9.03
#